data_154876ce7d62b4840165c6be54e6a483
#
_entry.id   154876ce7d62b4840165c6be54e6a483
#
_cell.length_a   1.000
_cell.length_b   1.000
_cell.length_c   1.000
_cell.angle_alpha   90.00
_cell.angle_beta   90.00
_cell.angle_gamma   90.00
#
_symmetry.space_group_name_H-M   'P 1'
#
loop_
_entity.id
_entity.type
_entity.pdbx_description
1 polymer ?
#
loop_
_entity_poly.entity_id
_entity_poly.type
_entity_poly.pdbx_seq_one_letter_code
_entity_poly.pdbx_strand_id
1 'polypeptide(L)'
;SHRPQLQMINKFWFLLLINCSFVMGNESFGIVVHGGAGVLSNLSTEQQQIIEKKVSETLISAYKILENGGSSLDAVEFAVSEFEDSPLFNAGRGSVYTSEEVQEMDASIMSGLDRSAGAVASVRKIKNPIRLARKVFEKTEHILLVGDGAESFARSIGEPIVDPIYFY
;
A
#
# COMPACT_ATOMS: atom_id res chain seq x y z
N SER A 1 -13.98 41.41 -74.66
CA SER A 1 -13.12 41.68 -73.53
C SER A 1 -13.86 41.31 -72.27
N HIS A 2 -13.76 40.06 -71.85
CA HIS A 2 -14.31 39.58 -70.58
C HIS A 2 -13.15 39.33 -69.62
N ARG A 3 -13.07 40.08 -68.54
CA ARG A 3 -12.20 39.77 -67.37
C ARG A 3 -13.00 38.92 -66.38
N PRO A 4 -12.51 37.74 -66.01
CA PRO A 4 -13.12 37.03 -64.87
C PRO A 4 -12.67 37.66 -63.56
N GLN A 5 -13.64 37.99 -62.71
CA GLN A 5 -13.41 38.40 -61.31
C GLN A 5 -12.91 37.21 -60.52
N LEU A 6 -11.70 37.32 -59.95
CA LEU A 6 -11.24 36.42 -58.94
C LEU A 6 -12.04 36.69 -57.64
N GLN A 7 -12.92 35.77 -57.28
CA GLN A 7 -13.47 35.71 -55.97
C GLN A 7 -12.39 35.18 -55.02
N MET A 8 -11.89 36.05 -54.15
CA MET A 8 -11.11 35.69 -52.99
C MET A 8 -11.99 34.92 -52.03
N ILE A 9 -11.86 33.64 -51.94
CA ILE A 9 -12.46 32.81 -50.89
C ILE A 9 -11.63 33.03 -49.63
N ASN A 10 -12.11 33.86 -48.72
CA ASN A 10 -11.59 33.96 -47.37
C ASN A 10 -11.84 32.63 -46.65
N LYS A 11 -10.80 31.79 -46.64
CA LYS A 11 -10.77 30.63 -45.76
C LYS A 11 -10.58 31.13 -44.31
N PHE A 12 -11.68 31.41 -43.64
CA PHE A 12 -11.71 31.49 -42.19
C PHE A 12 -11.46 30.09 -41.66
N TRP A 13 -10.20 29.81 -41.32
CA TRP A 13 -9.86 28.69 -40.49
C TRP A 13 -10.34 29.00 -39.08
N PHE A 14 -11.54 28.52 -38.74
CA PHE A 14 -11.99 28.43 -37.36
C PHE A 14 -11.09 27.44 -36.65
N LEU A 15 -10.04 27.93 -35.99
CA LEU A 15 -9.29 27.16 -35.01
C LEU A 15 -10.24 26.89 -33.85
N LEU A 16 -10.93 25.75 -33.91
CA LEU A 16 -11.68 25.23 -32.75
C LEU A 16 -10.62 24.78 -31.73
N LEU A 17 -10.20 25.71 -30.87
CA LEU A 17 -9.51 25.38 -29.64
C LEU A 17 -10.52 24.60 -28.78
N ILE A 18 -10.48 23.28 -28.90
CA ILE A 18 -11.06 22.39 -27.92
C ILE A 18 -10.28 22.65 -26.65
N ASN A 19 -10.77 23.56 -25.82
CA ASN A 19 -10.42 23.64 -24.42
C ASN A 19 -10.89 22.30 -23.82
N CYS A 20 -10.03 21.31 -23.85
CA CYS A 20 -10.15 20.15 -23.02
C CYS A 20 -9.88 20.64 -21.58
N SER A 21 -10.88 21.29 -21.00
CA SER A 21 -10.90 21.47 -19.56
C SER A 21 -10.92 20.06 -19.00
N PHE A 22 -9.74 19.58 -18.61
CA PHE A 22 -9.65 18.47 -17.69
C PHE A 22 -10.42 18.91 -16.44
N VAL A 23 -11.69 18.55 -16.37
CA VAL A 23 -12.41 18.52 -15.10
C VAL A 23 -11.64 17.46 -14.32
N MET A 24 -10.67 17.89 -13.53
CA MET A 24 -10.14 17.12 -12.43
C MET A 24 -11.36 16.88 -11.55
N GLY A 25 -12.05 15.78 -11.77
CA GLY A 25 -13.04 15.29 -10.84
C GLY A 25 -12.32 15.30 -9.50
N ASN A 26 -12.93 15.98 -8.53
CA ASN A 26 -12.43 15.94 -7.15
C ASN A 26 -12.70 14.50 -6.69
N GLU A 27 -11.82 13.57 -7.07
CA GLU A 27 -11.92 12.19 -6.64
C GLU A 27 -11.71 12.23 -5.13
N SER A 28 -12.81 12.08 -4.40
CA SER A 28 -12.75 11.99 -2.95
C SER A 28 -12.20 10.59 -2.60
N PHE A 29 -10.99 10.56 -2.10
CA PHE A 29 -10.39 9.37 -1.55
C PHE A 29 -10.30 9.49 -0.03
N GLY A 30 -10.17 8.37 0.63
CA GLY A 30 -9.99 8.31 2.07
C GLY A 30 -9.15 7.09 2.45
N ILE A 31 -8.58 7.14 3.63
CA ILE A 31 -7.85 6.01 4.22
C ILE A 31 -8.23 5.88 5.68
N VAL A 32 -8.37 4.66 6.13
CA VAL A 32 -8.57 4.30 7.53
C VAL A 32 -7.51 3.28 7.92
N VAL A 33 -6.92 3.44 9.09
CA VAL A 33 -5.95 2.51 9.64
C VAL A 33 -6.42 2.00 10.99
N HIS A 34 -6.03 0.77 11.34
CA HIS A 34 -6.35 0.11 12.61
C HIS A 34 -5.06 -0.45 13.21
N GLY A 35 -4.75 -0.07 14.44
CA GLY A 35 -3.50 -0.44 15.13
C GLY A 35 -3.52 -1.81 15.83
N GLY A 36 -4.59 -2.59 15.64
CA GLY A 36 -4.75 -3.91 16.29
C GLY A 36 -5.75 -3.89 17.44
N ALA A 37 -6.10 -5.09 17.94
CA ALA A 37 -7.12 -5.30 18.98
C ALA A 37 -6.53 -5.36 20.40
N GLY A 38 -5.37 -4.78 20.64
CA GLY A 38 -4.72 -4.75 21.95
C GLY A 38 -5.56 -4.03 23.00
N VAL A 39 -5.38 -4.40 24.27
CA VAL A 39 -6.12 -3.82 25.41
C VAL A 39 -5.50 -2.47 25.78
N LEU A 40 -5.93 -1.40 25.12
CA LEU A 40 -5.42 -0.03 25.37
C LEU A 40 -5.68 0.44 26.80
N SER A 41 -6.72 -0.09 27.47
CA SER A 41 -7.06 0.28 28.85
C SER A 41 -5.97 -0.05 29.87
N ASN A 42 -5.05 -0.95 29.56
CA ASN A 42 -3.95 -1.34 30.44
C ASN A 42 -2.67 -0.53 30.21
N LEU A 43 -2.67 0.35 29.21
CA LEU A 43 -1.53 1.20 28.88
C LEU A 43 -1.55 2.49 29.71
N SER A 44 -0.36 2.98 30.09
CA SER A 44 -0.25 4.32 30.65
C SER A 44 -0.67 5.37 29.63
N THR A 45 -1.07 6.56 30.08
CA THR A 45 -1.40 7.69 29.21
C THR A 45 -0.25 8.03 28.25
N GLU A 46 0.98 7.92 28.72
CA GLU A 46 2.17 8.15 27.87
C GLU A 46 2.30 7.12 26.76
N GLN A 47 2.10 5.83 27.07
CA GLN A 47 2.10 4.76 26.08
C GLN A 47 1.00 4.93 25.03
N GLN A 48 -0.21 5.33 25.48
CA GLN A 48 -1.32 5.62 24.56
C GLN A 48 -0.96 6.76 23.60
N GLN A 49 -0.39 7.86 24.11
CA GLN A 49 0.05 8.99 23.29
C GLN A 49 1.11 8.61 22.25
N ILE A 50 2.07 7.74 22.61
CA ILE A 50 3.08 7.25 21.67
C ILE A 50 2.44 6.47 20.53
N ILE A 51 1.48 5.58 20.84
CA ILE A 51 0.75 4.79 19.83
C ILE A 51 -0.10 5.70 18.94
N GLU A 52 -0.88 6.62 19.53
CA GLU A 52 -1.71 7.58 18.79
C GLU A 52 -0.88 8.45 17.85
N LYS A 53 0.28 8.91 18.32
CA LYS A 53 1.22 9.65 17.49
C LYS A 53 1.69 8.83 16.29
N LYS A 54 2.14 7.59 16.51
CA LYS A 54 2.61 6.71 15.41
C LYS A 54 1.50 6.41 14.42
N VAL A 55 0.29 6.13 14.88
CA VAL A 55 -0.88 5.91 14.01
C VAL A 55 -1.17 7.16 13.18
N SER A 56 -1.17 8.34 13.80
CA SER A 56 -1.44 9.61 13.12
C SER A 56 -0.37 9.94 12.06
N GLU A 57 0.91 9.76 12.38
CA GLU A 57 2.02 9.99 11.46
C GLU A 57 1.94 9.04 10.25
N THR A 58 1.65 7.78 10.51
CA THR A 58 1.46 6.76 9.46
C THR A 58 0.28 7.10 8.57
N LEU A 59 -0.87 7.48 9.16
CA LEU A 59 -2.07 7.87 8.44
C LEU A 59 -1.82 9.08 7.52
N ILE A 60 -1.18 10.12 8.04
CA ILE A 60 -0.84 11.32 7.26
C ILE A 60 0.09 10.98 6.09
N SER A 61 1.08 10.13 6.32
CA SER A 61 2.03 9.74 5.29
C SER A 61 1.39 8.88 4.20
N ALA A 62 0.54 7.93 4.59
CA ALA A 62 -0.22 7.09 3.66
C ALA A 62 -1.25 7.92 2.86
N TYR A 63 -1.90 8.90 3.50
CA TYR A 63 -2.81 9.82 2.82
C TYR A 63 -2.11 10.64 1.75
N LYS A 64 -0.89 11.11 2.01
CA LYS A 64 -0.07 11.84 1.02
C LYS A 64 0.26 11.01 -0.22
N ILE A 65 0.34 9.68 -0.11
CA ILE A 65 0.51 8.82 -1.29
C ILE A 65 -0.69 8.98 -2.22
N LEU A 66 -1.91 8.97 -1.66
CA LEU A 66 -3.14 9.17 -2.43
C LEU A 66 -3.22 10.59 -3.00
N GLU A 67 -2.90 11.62 -2.23
CA GLU A 67 -2.86 13.03 -2.70
C GLU A 67 -1.90 13.23 -3.89
N ASN A 68 -0.81 12.47 -3.92
CA ASN A 68 0.17 12.52 -5.00
C ASN A 68 -0.17 11.58 -6.18
N GLY A 69 -1.36 11.01 -6.23
CA GLY A 69 -1.83 10.13 -7.30
C GLY A 69 -1.35 8.68 -7.19
N GLY A 70 -0.81 8.26 -6.05
CA GLY A 70 -0.49 6.87 -5.78
C GLY A 70 -1.75 6.01 -5.61
N SER A 71 -1.61 4.69 -5.79
CA SER A 71 -2.72 3.77 -5.69
C SER A 71 -3.14 3.50 -4.24
N SER A 72 -4.37 3.01 -4.05
CA SER A 72 -4.82 2.53 -2.74
C SER A 72 -3.96 1.39 -2.21
N LEU A 73 -3.46 0.51 -3.09
CA LEU A 73 -2.53 -0.56 -2.71
C LEU A 73 -1.21 0.00 -2.17
N ASP A 74 -0.66 1.05 -2.79
CA ASP A 74 0.57 1.68 -2.31
C ASP A 74 0.37 2.32 -0.92
N ALA A 75 -0.77 2.96 -0.71
CA ALA A 75 -1.08 3.60 0.56
C ALA A 75 -1.28 2.59 1.70
N VAL A 76 -2.01 1.50 1.46
CA VAL A 76 -2.24 0.48 2.51
C VAL A 76 -0.99 -0.37 2.77
N GLU A 77 -0.23 -0.73 1.73
CA GLU A 77 1.06 -1.42 1.89
C GLU A 77 2.03 -0.56 2.73
N PHE A 78 2.13 0.73 2.42
CA PHE A 78 2.95 1.65 3.18
C PHE A 78 2.52 1.69 4.65
N ALA A 79 1.21 1.88 4.91
CA ALA A 79 0.70 1.99 6.27
C ALA A 79 0.97 0.74 7.11
N VAL A 80 0.75 -0.44 6.53
CA VAL A 80 1.02 -1.71 7.23
C VAL A 80 2.52 -1.92 7.42
N SER A 81 3.36 -1.61 6.43
CA SER A 81 4.83 -1.70 6.56
C SER A 81 5.35 -0.81 7.71
N GLU A 82 4.78 0.39 7.90
CA GLU A 82 5.12 1.28 9.01
C GLU A 82 4.75 0.68 10.38
N PHE A 83 3.67 -0.10 10.44
CA PHE A 83 3.29 -0.82 11.65
C PHE A 83 4.18 -2.05 11.88
N GLU A 84 4.55 -2.78 10.82
CA GLU A 84 5.47 -3.91 10.88
C GLU A 84 6.89 -3.49 11.30
N ASP A 85 7.34 -2.31 10.92
CA ASP A 85 8.66 -1.77 11.32
C ASP A 85 8.67 -1.21 12.75
N SER A 86 7.49 -1.12 13.40
CA SER A 86 7.33 -0.55 14.75
C SER A 86 7.11 -1.65 15.80
N PRO A 87 7.80 -1.60 16.95
CA PRO A 87 7.55 -2.55 18.05
C PRO A 87 6.26 -2.27 18.82
N LEU A 88 5.49 -1.23 18.44
CA LEU A 88 4.28 -0.82 19.15
C LEU A 88 3.05 -1.65 18.76
N PHE A 89 3.09 -2.40 17.67
CA PHE A 89 1.94 -3.13 17.13
C PHE A 89 2.23 -4.62 17.07
N ASN A 90 1.18 -5.43 17.16
CA ASN A 90 1.31 -6.87 16.91
C ASN A 90 1.44 -7.16 15.41
N ALA A 91 2.57 -6.76 14.85
CA ALA A 91 2.95 -6.93 13.44
C ALA A 91 4.46 -6.78 13.31
N GLY A 92 5.11 -7.55 12.45
CA GLY A 92 6.55 -7.44 12.23
C GLY A 92 7.36 -7.46 13.53
N ARG A 93 8.07 -6.39 13.81
CA ARG A 93 8.94 -6.25 15.01
C ARG A 93 8.21 -6.34 16.35
N GLY A 94 6.93 -6.06 16.39
CA GLY A 94 6.12 -6.14 17.60
C GLY A 94 5.24 -7.38 17.65
N SER A 95 5.39 -8.34 16.72
CA SER A 95 4.57 -9.54 16.69
C SER A 95 4.77 -10.39 17.95
N VAL A 96 3.67 -10.97 18.42
CA VAL A 96 3.68 -11.84 19.60
C VAL A 96 4.37 -13.17 19.33
N TYR A 97 4.83 -13.81 20.40
CA TYR A 97 5.42 -15.14 20.34
C TYR A 97 4.35 -16.22 20.25
N THR A 98 4.65 -17.26 19.50
CA THR A 98 3.92 -18.52 19.54
C THR A 98 4.20 -19.28 20.84
N SER A 99 3.50 -20.39 21.06
CA SER A 99 3.80 -21.32 22.18
C SER A 99 5.19 -21.95 22.12
N GLU A 100 5.85 -21.87 20.96
CA GLU A 100 7.22 -22.37 20.74
C GLU A 100 8.27 -21.24 20.89
N GLU A 101 7.87 -20.10 21.43
CA GLU A 101 8.74 -18.92 21.66
C GLU A 101 9.37 -18.37 20.36
N VAL A 102 8.69 -18.52 19.25
CA VAL A 102 9.10 -17.94 17.96
C VAL A 102 8.05 -16.95 17.47
N GLN A 103 8.44 -15.98 16.68
CA GLN A 103 7.53 -15.06 16.02
C GLN A 103 7.15 -15.60 14.64
N GLU A 104 5.87 -15.77 14.42
CA GLU A 104 5.29 -16.11 13.13
C GLU A 104 4.33 -15.00 12.72
N MET A 105 4.41 -14.60 11.47
CA MET A 105 3.68 -13.45 10.97
C MET A 105 2.84 -13.85 9.77
N ASP A 106 1.67 -13.22 9.68
CA ASP A 106 0.74 -13.35 8.57
C ASP A 106 0.45 -11.95 8.01
N ALA A 107 0.20 -11.88 6.71
CA ALA A 107 -0.27 -10.66 6.08
C ALA A 107 -1.14 -10.97 4.87
N SER A 108 -2.08 -10.09 4.58
CA SER A 108 -2.88 -10.17 3.36
C SER A 108 -3.18 -8.78 2.82
N ILE A 109 -3.34 -8.69 1.51
CA ILE A 109 -3.72 -7.47 0.81
C ILE A 109 -4.68 -7.81 -0.33
N MET A 110 -5.60 -6.91 -0.62
CA MET A 110 -6.59 -7.08 -1.68
C MET A 110 -6.81 -5.79 -2.45
N SER A 111 -6.89 -5.89 -3.76
CA SER A 111 -7.28 -4.81 -4.66
C SER A 111 -8.80 -4.73 -4.77
N GLY A 112 -9.36 -3.54 -4.57
CA GLY A 112 -10.78 -3.29 -4.81
C GLY A 112 -11.13 -3.14 -6.30
N LEU A 113 -10.13 -2.91 -7.16
CA LEU A 113 -10.32 -2.69 -8.59
C LEU A 113 -10.78 -3.96 -9.32
N ASP A 114 -10.11 -5.05 -9.05
CA ASP A 114 -10.29 -6.34 -9.74
C ASP A 114 -10.45 -7.52 -8.79
N ARG A 115 -10.42 -7.27 -7.49
CA ARG A 115 -10.50 -8.26 -6.41
C ARG A 115 -9.32 -9.23 -6.38
N SER A 116 -8.22 -8.90 -7.03
CA SER A 116 -6.98 -9.66 -6.85
C SER A 116 -6.50 -9.56 -5.40
N ALA A 117 -5.99 -10.66 -4.88
CA ALA A 117 -5.55 -10.74 -3.49
C ALA A 117 -4.30 -11.59 -3.35
N GLY A 118 -3.48 -11.27 -2.36
CA GLY A 118 -2.33 -12.05 -1.99
C GLY A 118 -2.15 -12.12 -0.49
N ALA A 119 -1.61 -13.21 -0.03
CA ALA A 119 -1.38 -13.45 1.38
C ALA A 119 -0.13 -14.28 1.63
N VAL A 120 0.44 -14.10 2.80
CA VAL A 120 1.46 -14.99 3.37
C VAL A 120 1.07 -15.37 4.79
N ALA A 121 1.45 -16.56 5.23
CA ALA A 121 1.21 -17.02 6.58
C ALA A 121 2.41 -17.78 7.14
N SER A 122 2.57 -17.76 8.47
CA SER A 122 3.63 -18.44 9.20
C SER A 122 5.05 -18.12 8.70
N VAL A 123 5.27 -16.87 8.26
CA VAL A 123 6.61 -16.43 7.86
C VAL A 123 7.39 -15.92 9.08
N ARG A 124 8.69 -16.24 9.14
CA ARG A 124 9.54 -15.97 10.31
C ARG A 124 10.71 -15.04 10.01
N LYS A 125 11.03 -14.83 8.72
CA LYS A 125 12.23 -14.13 8.26
C LYS A 125 11.94 -13.01 7.26
N ILE A 126 10.69 -12.70 7.04
CA ILE A 126 10.28 -11.65 6.09
C ILE A 126 10.17 -10.34 6.84
N LYS A 127 10.98 -9.36 6.46
CA LYS A 127 10.99 -8.05 7.14
C LYS A 127 9.61 -7.40 7.15
N ASN A 128 8.96 -7.35 5.99
CA ASN A 128 7.62 -6.78 5.82
C ASN A 128 6.70 -7.79 5.12
N PRO A 129 5.98 -8.62 5.88
CA PRO A 129 5.05 -9.61 5.33
C PRO A 129 4.02 -9.03 4.36
N ILE A 130 3.54 -7.79 4.59
CA ILE A 130 2.57 -7.13 3.71
C ILE A 130 3.12 -6.93 2.28
N ARG A 131 4.40 -6.60 2.15
CA ARG A 131 5.05 -6.44 0.84
C ARG A 131 5.12 -7.77 0.10
N LEU A 132 5.48 -8.83 0.81
CA LEU A 132 5.50 -10.16 0.23
C LEU A 132 4.09 -10.63 -0.16
N ALA A 133 3.08 -10.36 0.67
CA ALA A 133 1.69 -10.65 0.35
C ALA A 133 1.25 -10.00 -0.97
N ARG A 134 1.62 -8.73 -1.20
CA ARG A 134 1.38 -8.06 -2.47
C ARG A 134 2.10 -8.76 -3.64
N LYS A 135 3.35 -9.16 -3.45
CA LYS A 135 4.12 -9.87 -4.50
C LYS A 135 3.53 -11.24 -4.84
N VAL A 136 2.82 -11.88 -3.93
CA VAL A 136 2.15 -13.16 -4.20
C VAL A 136 1.16 -12.98 -5.35
N PHE A 137 0.21 -12.05 -5.29
CA PHE A 137 -0.75 -11.88 -6.38
C PHE A 137 -0.19 -11.17 -7.60
N GLU A 138 0.83 -10.30 -7.44
CA GLU A 138 1.45 -9.60 -8.57
C GLU A 138 2.35 -10.50 -9.42
N LYS A 139 2.94 -11.56 -8.84
CA LYS A 139 3.99 -12.37 -9.48
C LYS A 139 3.68 -13.86 -9.58
N THR A 140 2.57 -14.30 -9.04
CA THR A 140 2.16 -15.72 -9.07
C THR A 140 0.67 -15.85 -9.35
N GLU A 141 0.23 -17.07 -9.63
CA GLU A 141 -1.20 -17.41 -9.72
C GLU A 141 -1.81 -17.81 -8.36
N HIS A 142 -0.98 -17.81 -7.30
CA HIS A 142 -1.43 -18.17 -5.96
C HIS A 142 -2.02 -16.97 -5.24
N ILE A 143 -2.95 -17.25 -4.33
CA ILE A 143 -3.49 -16.25 -3.41
C ILE A 143 -2.74 -16.29 -2.07
N LEU A 144 -2.26 -17.46 -1.67
CA LEU A 144 -1.59 -17.65 -0.37
C LEU A 144 -0.33 -18.51 -0.54
N LEU A 145 0.76 -18.06 0.07
CA LEU A 145 1.96 -18.85 0.31
C LEU A 145 2.21 -18.95 1.81
N VAL A 146 2.78 -20.07 2.28
CA VAL A 146 2.92 -20.38 3.70
C VAL A 146 4.35 -20.79 4.05
N GLY A 147 4.84 -20.36 5.20
CA GLY A 147 6.07 -20.81 5.84
C GLY A 147 7.30 -20.80 4.91
N ASP A 148 8.04 -21.88 4.88
CA ASP A 148 9.27 -22.01 4.06
C ASP A 148 9.00 -21.80 2.56
N GLY A 149 7.81 -22.14 2.06
CA GLY A 149 7.42 -21.90 0.67
C GLY A 149 7.35 -20.40 0.38
N ALA A 150 6.71 -19.62 1.26
CA ALA A 150 6.64 -18.17 1.15
C ALA A 150 8.04 -17.53 1.25
N GLU A 151 8.88 -17.99 2.17
CA GLU A 151 10.26 -17.49 2.31
C GLU A 151 11.15 -17.86 1.12
N SER A 152 10.96 -19.03 0.52
CA SER A 152 11.65 -19.43 -0.71
C SER A 152 11.25 -18.56 -1.89
N PHE A 153 9.97 -18.24 -2.02
CA PHE A 153 9.48 -17.29 -3.00
C PHE A 153 10.09 -15.89 -2.77
N ALA A 154 10.11 -15.40 -1.53
CA ALA A 154 10.71 -14.11 -1.20
C ALA A 154 12.18 -14.04 -1.66
N ARG A 155 12.97 -15.08 -1.35
CA ARG A 155 14.36 -15.18 -1.81
C ARG A 155 14.47 -15.13 -3.34
N SER A 156 13.59 -15.84 -4.04
CA SER A 156 13.63 -15.91 -5.51
C SER A 156 13.36 -14.58 -6.20
N ILE A 157 12.62 -13.67 -5.55
CA ILE A 157 12.28 -12.36 -6.08
C ILE A 157 13.09 -11.20 -5.46
N GLY A 158 14.05 -11.53 -4.58
CA GLY A 158 14.93 -10.55 -3.94
C GLY A 158 14.28 -9.73 -2.83
N GLU A 159 13.20 -10.21 -2.22
CA GLU A 159 12.63 -9.56 -1.03
C GLU A 159 13.59 -9.72 0.17
N PRO A 160 13.67 -8.70 1.05
CA PRO A 160 14.55 -8.72 2.19
C PRO A 160 14.23 -9.86 3.16
N ILE A 161 15.22 -10.72 3.37
CA ILE A 161 15.23 -11.76 4.41
C ILE A 161 16.04 -11.22 5.58
N VAL A 162 15.50 -11.30 6.77
CA VAL A 162 16.15 -10.87 8.01
C VAL A 162 16.43 -12.07 8.92
N ASP A 163 17.41 -11.92 9.79
CA ASP A 163 17.59 -12.87 10.90
C ASP A 163 16.40 -12.70 11.87
N PRO A 164 15.85 -13.80 12.43
CA PRO A 164 14.77 -13.70 13.42
C PRO A 164 15.07 -12.77 14.59
N ILE A 165 16.32 -12.55 14.95
CA ILE A 165 16.72 -11.58 15.99
C ILE A 165 16.26 -10.13 15.66
N TYR A 166 15.96 -9.83 14.39
CA TYR A 166 15.44 -8.53 13.99
C TYR A 166 14.11 -8.19 14.65
N PHE A 167 13.32 -9.20 14.98
CA PHE A 167 11.97 -9.03 15.55
C PHE A 167 11.96 -8.95 17.08
N TYR A 168 13.08 -9.24 17.74
CA TYR A 168 13.24 -9.24 19.21
C TYR A 168 13.50 -7.86 19.78
#